data_c7fded7b77f45d4c768ddfb6663c17aa
#
_entry.id   c7fded7b77f45d4c768ddfb6663c17aa
#
_cell.length_a   1.000
_cell.length_b   1.000
_cell.length_c   1.000
_cell.angle_alpha   90.00
_cell.angle_beta   90.00
_cell.angle_gamma   90.00
#
_symmetry.space_group_name_H-M   'P 1'
#
loop_
_entity.id
_entity.type
_entity.pdbx_description
1 polymer ?
#
loop_
_entity_poly.entity_id
_entity_poly.type
_entity_poly.pdbx_seq_one_letter_code
_entity_poly.pdbx_strand_id
1 'polypeptide(L)'
;DISNTSFDGNAMAKIPLVWLKQWQDDNYEYCNICNVQLDNTYRADAFMRSDGSIMDYIWLSCFDGSLISSKVRSLKGQTTMNTQTGTNEITYAKANGNLWYTRTWSQRNLINMLLLLMGRNENTQEVYGYGHYTGGSQASNLLKTGTLSDKGQFCGYSASGKAMKVFHIENWWGNAWERIAGLMYVSGTIRTKMSPPYN
;
A
#
# COMPACT_ATOMS: atom_id res chain seq x y z
N ASP A 1 7.54 -18.25 11.61
CA ASP A 1 6.26 -17.76 12.13
C ASP A 1 6.18 -16.24 11.97
N ILE A 2 5.15 -15.75 11.29
CA ILE A 2 4.93 -14.31 11.00
C ILE A 2 4.57 -13.48 12.24
N SER A 3 4.40 -14.09 13.40
CA SER A 3 4.20 -13.40 14.68
C SER A 3 5.48 -13.32 15.54
N ASN A 4 6.56 -13.99 15.12
CA ASN A 4 7.78 -14.06 15.89
C ASN A 4 8.59 -12.76 15.78
N THR A 5 8.62 -11.97 16.85
CA THR A 5 9.36 -10.69 16.92
C THR A 5 10.89 -10.87 17.03
N SER A 6 11.36 -12.05 17.41
CA SER A 6 12.80 -12.36 17.48
C SER A 6 13.41 -12.66 16.11
N PHE A 7 12.59 -13.02 15.12
CA PHE A 7 13.03 -13.24 13.74
C PHE A 7 13.06 -11.91 12.98
N ASP A 8 14.18 -11.56 12.36
CA ASP A 8 14.36 -10.29 11.64
C ASP A 8 13.79 -10.32 10.20
N GLY A 9 12.66 -10.98 9.99
CA GLY A 9 11.92 -11.04 8.74
C GLY A 9 10.62 -10.24 8.79
N ASN A 10 9.99 -10.06 7.64
CA ASN A 10 8.71 -9.37 7.47
C ASN A 10 7.78 -10.18 6.57
N ALA A 11 6.48 -10.16 6.87
CA ALA A 11 5.47 -10.70 5.96
C ALA A 11 5.25 -9.72 4.81
N MET A 12 5.55 -10.16 3.59
CA MET A 12 5.52 -9.31 2.40
C MET A 12 4.71 -9.96 1.27
N ALA A 13 3.91 -9.17 0.60
CA ALA A 13 3.23 -9.55 -0.63
C ALA A 13 4.15 -9.22 -1.83
N LYS A 14 4.40 -10.21 -2.67
CA LYS A 14 5.15 -10.03 -3.93
C LYS A 14 4.19 -9.62 -5.04
N ILE A 15 4.41 -8.45 -5.60
CA ILE A 15 3.65 -7.93 -6.74
C ILE A 15 4.56 -8.01 -7.98
N PRO A 16 4.25 -8.86 -8.97
CA PRO A 16 5.04 -8.97 -10.19
C PRO A 16 4.94 -7.71 -11.04
N LEU A 17 5.95 -7.48 -11.88
CA LEU A 17 5.97 -6.36 -12.82
C LEU A 17 4.75 -6.38 -13.73
N VAL A 18 4.10 -5.23 -13.79
CA VAL A 18 3.09 -4.92 -14.80
C VAL A 18 3.31 -3.50 -15.33
N TRP A 19 2.95 -3.28 -16.58
CA TRP A 19 2.99 -2.01 -17.26
C TRP A 19 1.58 -1.45 -17.33
N LEU A 20 1.45 -0.18 -16.99
CA LEU A 20 0.20 0.55 -16.87
C LEU A 20 0.18 1.69 -17.89
N LYS A 21 -0.90 1.79 -18.66
CA LYS A 21 -1.23 2.95 -19.49
C LYS A 21 -2.54 3.52 -19.01
N GLN A 22 -2.53 4.80 -18.65
CA GLN A 22 -3.72 5.56 -18.23
C GLN A 22 -3.86 6.78 -19.13
N TRP A 23 -5.06 7.05 -19.57
CA TRP A 23 -5.41 8.25 -20.32
C TRP A 23 -6.89 8.56 -20.13
N GLN A 24 -7.30 9.73 -20.54
CA GLN A 24 -8.68 10.18 -20.47
C GLN A 24 -9.06 10.94 -21.74
N ASP A 25 -10.33 10.97 -22.05
CA ASP A 25 -10.97 11.89 -22.96
C ASP A 25 -12.06 12.68 -22.25
N ASP A 26 -12.92 13.38 -22.98
CA ASP A 26 -13.96 14.22 -22.40
C ASP A 26 -15.06 13.42 -21.64
N ASN A 27 -15.16 12.11 -21.87
CA ASN A 27 -16.23 11.27 -21.34
C ASN A 27 -15.74 10.14 -20.44
N TYR A 28 -14.50 9.66 -20.63
CA TYR A 28 -14.03 8.42 -20.00
C TYR A 28 -12.59 8.51 -19.55
N GLU A 29 -12.30 7.80 -18.46
CA GLU A 29 -10.95 7.45 -18.05
C GLU A 29 -10.66 6.01 -18.48
N TYR A 30 -9.48 5.80 -19.04
CA TYR A 30 -9.03 4.53 -19.59
C TYR A 30 -7.83 4.01 -18.83
N CYS A 31 -7.78 2.71 -18.65
CA CYS A 31 -6.64 2.03 -18.05
C CYS A 31 -6.40 0.69 -18.74
N ASN A 32 -5.18 0.51 -19.24
CA ASN A 32 -4.71 -0.79 -19.73
C ASN A 32 -3.57 -1.29 -18.87
N ILE A 33 -3.57 -2.60 -18.59
CA ILE A 33 -2.49 -3.30 -17.88
C ILE A 33 -1.92 -4.39 -18.79
N CYS A 34 -0.59 -4.50 -18.82
CA CYS A 34 0.11 -5.51 -19.61
C CYS A 34 1.31 -6.05 -18.82
N ASN A 35 1.70 -7.30 -19.09
CA ASN A 35 2.88 -7.92 -18.49
C ASN A 35 4.19 -7.59 -19.26
N VAL A 36 4.07 -6.89 -20.39
CA VAL A 36 5.20 -6.39 -21.18
C VAL A 36 4.95 -4.92 -21.57
N GLN A 37 5.99 -4.18 -21.83
CA GLN A 37 5.88 -2.83 -22.39
C GLN A 37 5.54 -2.92 -23.88
N LEU A 38 4.30 -2.57 -24.27
CA LEU A 38 3.87 -2.60 -25.65
C LEU A 38 4.39 -1.41 -26.45
N ASP A 39 4.46 -0.24 -25.83
CA ASP A 39 5.02 0.99 -26.39
C ASP A 39 5.46 1.95 -25.27
N ASN A 40 6.00 3.11 -25.60
CA ASN A 40 6.53 4.09 -24.65
C ASN A 40 5.45 4.82 -23.80
N THR A 41 4.17 4.62 -24.10
CA THR A 41 3.06 5.15 -23.29
C THR A 41 2.73 4.26 -22.10
N TYR A 42 3.18 3.00 -22.11
CA TYR A 42 3.10 2.10 -20.96
C TYR A 42 4.22 2.38 -19.97
N ARG A 43 3.87 2.57 -18.73
CA ARG A 43 4.78 2.94 -17.63
C ARG A 43 4.75 1.91 -16.52
N ALA A 44 5.88 1.72 -15.88
CA ALA A 44 6.04 0.85 -14.70
C ALA A 44 6.53 1.65 -13.48
N ASP A 45 5.92 2.80 -13.22
CA ASP A 45 6.36 3.77 -12.21
C ASP A 45 6.46 3.15 -10.81
N ALA A 46 5.56 2.21 -10.46
CA ALA A 46 5.59 1.51 -9.18
C ALA A 46 6.83 0.60 -9.01
N PHE A 47 7.47 0.24 -10.11
CA PHE A 47 8.63 -0.67 -10.18
C PHE A 47 9.94 0.07 -10.49
N MET A 48 9.91 1.39 -10.61
CA MET A 48 11.06 2.18 -10.99
C MET A 48 11.97 2.47 -9.78
N ARG A 49 13.28 2.23 -9.95
CA ARG A 49 14.31 2.68 -9.00
C ARG A 49 14.69 4.13 -9.27
N SER A 50 15.46 4.71 -8.33
CA SER A 50 15.95 6.09 -8.45
C SER A 50 16.92 6.31 -9.61
N ASP A 51 17.56 5.26 -10.10
CA ASP A 51 18.43 5.26 -11.28
C ASP A 51 17.68 5.07 -12.60
N GLY A 52 16.34 4.95 -12.55
CA GLY A 52 15.46 4.73 -13.70
C GLY A 52 15.32 3.27 -14.14
N SER A 53 16.05 2.34 -13.52
CA SER A 53 15.89 0.90 -13.82
C SER A 53 14.56 0.36 -13.31
N ILE A 54 14.02 -0.65 -14.00
CA ILE A 54 12.75 -1.30 -13.65
C ILE A 54 13.01 -2.63 -12.95
N MET A 55 12.29 -2.86 -11.87
CA MET A 55 12.34 -4.11 -11.09
C MET A 55 11.33 -5.11 -11.64
N ASP A 56 11.67 -6.40 -11.65
CA ASP A 56 10.76 -7.49 -12.06
C ASP A 56 9.58 -7.67 -11.09
N TYR A 57 9.68 -7.18 -9.88
CA TYR A 57 8.66 -7.21 -8.84
C TYR A 57 8.93 -6.18 -7.75
N ILE A 58 7.91 -5.88 -6.97
CA ILE A 58 8.03 -5.12 -5.72
C ILE A 58 7.49 -5.93 -4.56
N TRP A 59 7.96 -5.60 -3.36
CA TRP A 59 7.44 -6.13 -2.12
C TRP A 59 6.62 -5.06 -1.41
N LEU A 60 5.39 -5.39 -1.05
CA LEU A 60 4.53 -4.56 -0.19
C LEU A 60 4.28 -5.29 1.13
N SER A 61 4.25 -4.57 2.24
CA SER A 61 3.96 -5.15 3.55
C SER A 61 2.57 -5.77 3.58
N CYS A 62 2.46 -7.03 4.06
CA CYS A 62 1.16 -7.67 4.25
C CYS A 62 0.33 -7.03 5.36
N PHE A 63 0.97 -6.45 6.36
CA PHE A 63 0.33 -5.86 7.53
C PHE A 63 0.73 -4.39 7.67
N ASP A 64 -0.07 -3.63 8.38
CA ASP A 64 0.29 -2.29 8.84
C ASP A 64 1.62 -2.34 9.58
N GLY A 65 2.42 -1.29 9.43
CA GLY A 65 3.71 -1.20 10.09
C GLY A 65 3.58 -1.17 11.61
N SER A 66 4.38 -1.95 12.29
CA SER A 66 4.50 -1.95 13.75
C SER A 66 5.92 -1.59 14.16
N LEU A 67 6.08 -0.76 15.17
CA LEU A 67 7.42 -0.36 15.66
C LEU A 67 7.94 -1.39 16.65
N ILE A 68 8.98 -2.12 16.26
CA ILE A 68 9.62 -3.15 17.08
C ILE A 68 11.13 -2.91 17.04
N SER A 69 11.75 -2.67 18.18
CA SER A 69 13.19 -2.43 18.32
C SER A 69 13.70 -1.35 17.34
N SER A 70 12.98 -0.24 17.24
CA SER A 70 13.28 0.89 16.33
C SER A 70 13.27 0.55 14.83
N LYS A 71 12.64 -0.54 14.44
CA LYS A 71 12.36 -0.90 13.05
C LYS A 71 10.86 -0.97 12.80
N VAL A 72 10.40 -0.53 11.64
CA VAL A 72 9.04 -0.83 11.17
C VAL A 72 9.00 -2.28 10.70
N ARG A 73 8.09 -3.06 11.28
CA ARG A 73 7.95 -4.48 10.98
C ARG A 73 6.55 -4.79 10.47
N SER A 74 6.46 -5.71 9.53
CA SER A 74 5.20 -6.30 9.05
C SER A 74 5.04 -7.69 9.67
N LEU A 75 4.49 -7.74 10.88
CA LEU A 75 4.30 -8.97 11.66
C LEU A 75 2.86 -9.04 12.18
N LYS A 76 2.37 -10.28 12.38
CA LYS A 76 1.05 -10.56 12.93
C LYS A 76 0.97 -10.27 14.43
N GLY A 77 -0.19 -9.82 14.91
CA GLY A 77 -0.52 -9.66 16.32
C GLY A 77 0.06 -8.41 16.96
N GLN A 78 0.66 -7.52 16.20
CA GLN A 78 1.32 -6.34 16.70
C GLN A 78 0.36 -5.13 16.76
N THR A 79 0.76 -4.10 17.51
CA THR A 79 0.06 -2.81 17.49
C THR A 79 0.52 -2.02 16.27
N THR A 80 -0.42 -1.53 15.47
CA THR A 80 -0.12 -0.64 14.34
C THR A 80 0.60 0.61 14.85
N MET A 81 1.72 0.95 14.21
CA MET A 81 2.49 2.15 14.51
C MET A 81 1.63 3.39 14.24
N ASN A 82 1.59 4.30 15.19
CA ASN A 82 0.83 5.55 15.10
C ASN A 82 1.58 6.68 15.81
N THR A 83 1.06 7.91 15.73
CA THR A 83 1.61 9.10 16.39
C THR A 83 3.07 9.40 16.08
N GLN A 84 3.58 8.95 14.92
CA GLN A 84 4.94 9.21 14.46
C GLN A 84 4.97 10.42 13.50
N THR A 85 6.13 11.08 13.44
CA THR A 85 6.43 12.04 12.37
C THR A 85 6.78 11.29 11.07
N GLY A 86 6.62 11.93 9.91
CA GLY A 86 7.03 11.33 8.64
C GLY A 86 8.52 10.99 8.59
N THR A 87 9.37 11.84 9.21
CA THR A 87 10.82 11.58 9.33
C THR A 87 11.11 10.31 10.13
N ASN A 88 10.41 10.11 11.25
CA ASN A 88 10.56 8.91 12.07
C ASN A 88 10.11 7.65 11.32
N GLU A 89 8.98 7.71 10.63
CA GLU A 89 8.50 6.57 9.83
C GLU A 89 9.51 6.15 8.78
N ILE A 90 10.09 7.10 8.05
CA ILE A 90 11.15 6.85 7.06
C ILE A 90 12.41 6.26 7.74
N THR A 91 12.83 6.83 8.86
CA THR A 91 14.00 6.36 9.62
C THR A 91 13.84 4.91 10.07
N TYR A 92 12.67 4.59 10.65
CA TYR A 92 12.37 3.23 11.12
C TYR A 92 12.16 2.24 9.97
N ALA A 93 11.66 2.69 8.82
CA ALA A 93 11.59 1.86 7.63
C ALA A 93 13.00 1.53 7.13
N LYS A 94 13.87 2.53 6.97
CA LYS A 94 15.25 2.38 6.52
C LYS A 94 16.14 1.57 7.47
N ALA A 95 15.75 1.42 8.73
CA ALA A 95 16.43 0.51 9.67
C ALA A 95 16.34 -0.97 9.24
N ASN A 96 15.46 -1.34 8.31
CA ASN A 96 15.43 -2.65 7.66
C ASN A 96 16.38 -2.75 6.44
N GLY A 97 16.91 -1.62 5.97
CA GLY A 97 17.78 -1.53 4.80
C GLY A 97 17.46 -0.32 3.94
N ASN A 98 18.42 0.12 3.14
CA ASN A 98 18.33 1.37 2.36
C ASN A 98 17.22 1.38 1.31
N LEU A 99 16.71 0.22 0.89
CA LEU A 99 15.61 0.09 -0.07
C LEU A 99 14.23 0.09 0.58
N TRP A 100 14.15 0.12 1.92
CA TRP A 100 12.90 0.20 2.65
C TRP A 100 12.45 1.65 2.76
N TYR A 101 11.16 1.86 2.45
CA TYR A 101 10.56 3.19 2.47
C TYR A 101 9.07 3.12 2.82
N THR A 102 8.44 4.26 3.03
CA THR A 102 6.97 4.35 3.10
C THR A 102 6.38 4.03 1.72
N ARG A 103 5.14 3.54 1.69
CA ARG A 103 4.43 3.23 0.44
C ARG A 103 4.40 4.47 -0.47
N THR A 104 4.60 4.26 -1.77
CA THR A 104 4.64 5.36 -2.74
C THR A 104 3.28 5.57 -3.41
N TRP A 105 3.06 6.77 -3.95
CA TRP A 105 1.86 7.08 -4.72
C TRP A 105 1.72 6.15 -5.95
N SER A 106 2.81 5.87 -6.66
CA SER A 106 2.78 4.97 -7.81
C SER A 106 2.38 3.54 -7.44
N GLN A 107 2.86 3.01 -6.29
CA GLN A 107 2.41 1.72 -5.77
C GLN A 107 0.94 1.73 -5.38
N ARG A 108 0.48 2.83 -4.75
CA ARG A 108 -0.93 3.01 -4.39
C ARG A 108 -1.82 3.06 -5.63
N ASN A 109 -1.42 3.84 -6.63
CA ASN A 109 -2.12 3.95 -7.91
C ASN A 109 -2.21 2.58 -8.62
N LEU A 110 -1.09 1.85 -8.71
CA LEU A 110 -1.07 0.52 -9.33
C LEU A 110 -2.11 -0.42 -8.70
N ILE A 111 -2.07 -0.59 -7.39
CA ILE A 111 -3.00 -1.51 -6.70
C ILE A 111 -4.45 -1.03 -6.86
N ASN A 112 -4.70 0.27 -6.76
CA ASN A 112 -6.06 0.81 -6.97
C ASN A 112 -6.58 0.51 -8.39
N MET A 113 -5.75 0.67 -9.42
CA MET A 113 -6.14 0.35 -10.80
C MET A 113 -6.41 -1.14 -10.98
N LEU A 114 -5.59 -2.00 -10.38
CA LEU A 114 -5.84 -3.44 -10.38
C LEU A 114 -7.19 -3.78 -9.72
N LEU A 115 -7.51 -3.17 -8.59
CA LEU A 115 -8.78 -3.39 -7.89
C LEU A 115 -9.98 -2.90 -8.71
N LEU A 116 -9.89 -1.74 -9.35
CA LEU A 116 -10.94 -1.20 -10.22
C LEU A 116 -11.20 -2.14 -11.40
N LEU A 117 -10.15 -2.58 -12.09
CA LEU A 117 -10.26 -3.46 -13.26
C LEU A 117 -10.81 -4.84 -12.91
N MET A 118 -10.34 -5.43 -11.80
CA MET A 118 -10.80 -6.74 -11.34
C MET A 118 -12.22 -6.68 -10.77
N GLY A 119 -12.53 -5.64 -10.01
CA GLY A 119 -13.83 -5.45 -9.37
C GLY A 119 -14.91 -4.96 -10.32
N ARG A 120 -14.54 -4.34 -11.44
CA ARG A 120 -15.46 -3.71 -12.42
C ARG A 120 -16.47 -2.78 -11.74
N ASN A 121 -16.04 -2.09 -10.70
CA ASN A 121 -16.85 -1.20 -9.89
C ASN A 121 -15.97 -0.08 -9.34
N GLU A 122 -16.38 1.17 -9.53
CA GLU A 122 -15.69 2.34 -8.98
C GLU A 122 -15.75 2.38 -7.45
N ASN A 123 -16.82 1.84 -6.86
CA ASN A 123 -16.91 1.66 -5.42
C ASN A 123 -16.22 0.35 -5.00
N THR A 124 -14.90 0.40 -4.93
CA THR A 124 -14.09 -0.75 -4.53
C THR A 124 -14.39 -1.26 -3.11
N GLN A 125 -14.96 -0.42 -2.24
CA GLN A 125 -15.38 -0.84 -0.89
C GLN A 125 -16.58 -1.79 -0.91
N GLU A 126 -17.49 -1.65 -1.86
CA GLU A 126 -18.59 -2.63 -2.04
C GLU A 126 -18.06 -3.99 -2.48
N VAL A 127 -17.02 -4.01 -3.32
CA VAL A 127 -16.45 -5.26 -3.85
C VAL A 127 -15.55 -5.96 -2.83
N TYR A 128 -14.67 -5.20 -2.16
CA TYR A 128 -13.59 -5.74 -1.34
C TYR A 128 -13.76 -5.50 0.16
N GLY A 129 -14.86 -4.88 0.59
CA GLY A 129 -15.18 -4.60 1.99
C GLY A 129 -14.85 -3.18 2.42
N TYR A 130 -15.59 -2.68 3.40
CA TYR A 130 -15.49 -1.28 3.86
C TYR A 130 -14.20 -0.95 4.62
N GLY A 131 -13.53 -1.96 5.19
CA GLY A 131 -12.38 -1.74 6.04
C GLY A 131 -12.77 -1.30 7.47
N HIS A 132 -11.78 -1.21 8.33
CA HIS A 132 -11.99 -0.81 9.71
C HIS A 132 -12.15 0.71 9.84
N TYR A 133 -13.32 1.13 10.28
CA TYR A 133 -13.61 2.52 10.64
C TYR A 133 -14.53 2.55 11.87
N THR A 134 -14.02 3.01 12.99
CA THR A 134 -14.77 3.10 14.25
C THR A 134 -14.97 4.53 14.73
N GLY A 135 -14.90 5.51 13.83
CA GLY A 135 -15.29 6.88 14.13
C GLY A 135 -14.37 7.62 15.09
N GLY A 136 -13.07 7.49 14.96
CA GLY A 136 -12.14 8.28 15.75
C GLY A 136 -10.67 8.06 15.44
N SER A 137 -9.87 9.11 15.66
CA SER A 137 -8.41 9.09 15.50
C SER A 137 -7.67 8.46 16.69
N GLN A 138 -8.38 7.74 17.57
CA GLN A 138 -7.80 7.18 18.79
C GLN A 138 -6.95 5.95 18.48
N ALA A 139 -5.71 5.96 18.90
CA ALA A 139 -4.80 4.82 18.77
C ALA A 139 -5.36 3.52 19.39
N SER A 140 -6.20 3.64 20.41
CA SER A 140 -6.88 2.52 21.08
C SER A 140 -7.89 1.80 20.18
N ASN A 141 -8.36 2.44 19.10
CA ASN A 141 -9.35 1.87 18.19
C ASN A 141 -8.73 1.11 17.02
N LEU A 142 -7.41 1.17 16.88
CA LEU A 142 -6.73 0.46 15.80
C LEU A 142 -6.77 -1.06 16.04
N LEU A 143 -7.04 -1.79 14.97
CA LEU A 143 -6.94 -3.25 15.00
C LEU A 143 -5.48 -3.68 15.14
N LYS A 144 -5.28 -4.81 15.78
CA LYS A 144 -3.99 -5.52 15.72
C LYS A 144 -3.73 -6.00 14.29
N THR A 145 -2.47 -6.03 13.91
CA THR A 145 -2.03 -6.52 12.61
C THR A 145 -2.30 -8.02 12.45
N GLY A 146 -2.55 -8.47 11.23
CA GLY A 146 -2.68 -9.89 10.93
C GLY A 146 -4.00 -10.52 11.36
N THR A 147 -5.07 -9.73 11.53
CA THR A 147 -6.41 -10.23 11.89
C THR A 147 -7.03 -11.10 10.80
N LEU A 148 -6.57 -10.95 9.55
CA LEU A 148 -6.99 -11.74 8.39
C LEU A 148 -5.88 -12.63 7.84
N SER A 149 -4.85 -12.94 8.64
CA SER A 149 -3.68 -13.71 8.19
C SER A 149 -4.01 -15.13 7.74
N ASP A 150 -5.10 -15.71 8.25
CA ASP A 150 -5.64 -17.04 7.90
C ASP A 150 -6.56 -17.01 6.66
N LYS A 151 -6.89 -15.84 6.15
CA LYS A 151 -7.73 -15.65 4.96
C LYS A 151 -6.89 -15.69 3.69
N GLY A 152 -7.56 -15.96 2.57
CA GLY A 152 -6.95 -15.94 1.25
C GLY A 152 -6.39 -14.59 0.82
N GLN A 153 -6.18 -14.44 -0.46
CA GLN A 153 -5.62 -13.21 -1.06
C GLN A 153 -6.54 -12.00 -0.91
N PHE A 154 -7.85 -12.23 -0.91
CA PHE A 154 -8.88 -11.21 -0.75
C PHE A 154 -9.83 -11.60 0.38
N CYS A 155 -10.18 -10.65 1.22
CA CYS A 155 -11.17 -10.82 2.28
C CYS A 155 -11.70 -9.44 2.69
N GLY A 156 -13.00 -9.29 2.75
CA GLY A 156 -13.63 -8.07 3.20
C GLY A 156 -15.03 -8.32 3.77
N TYR A 157 -15.56 -7.33 4.41
CA TYR A 157 -16.85 -7.38 5.09
C TYR A 157 -17.65 -6.11 4.79
N SER A 158 -18.96 -6.24 4.72
CA SER A 158 -19.87 -5.11 4.61
C SER A 158 -20.02 -4.31 5.92
N ALA A 159 -19.39 -4.75 7.01
CA ALA A 159 -19.39 -4.08 8.31
C ALA A 159 -18.13 -3.24 8.50
N SER A 160 -18.27 -2.00 8.94
CA SER A 160 -17.20 -1.01 9.11
C SER A 160 -16.21 -1.29 10.26
N GLY A 161 -16.50 -2.23 11.15
CA GLY A 161 -15.63 -2.59 12.28
C GLY A 161 -14.63 -3.71 12.00
N LYS A 162 -14.45 -4.09 10.73
CA LYS A 162 -13.62 -5.22 10.33
C LYS A 162 -12.49 -4.79 9.40
N ALA A 163 -11.33 -5.43 9.54
CA ALA A 163 -10.25 -5.30 8.55
C ALA A 163 -10.71 -5.75 7.16
N MET A 164 -10.01 -5.29 6.14
CA MET A 164 -10.14 -5.78 4.77
C MET A 164 -8.76 -6.23 4.26
N LYS A 165 -8.74 -7.03 3.21
CA LYS A 165 -7.51 -7.60 2.64
C LYS A 165 -7.61 -7.68 1.13
N VAL A 166 -6.61 -7.20 0.44
CA VAL A 166 -6.44 -7.31 -1.02
C VAL A 166 -5.00 -7.67 -1.36
N PHE A 167 -4.78 -8.59 -2.29
CA PHE A 167 -3.44 -9.05 -2.70
C PHE A 167 -2.55 -9.46 -1.50
N HIS A 168 -3.13 -10.10 -0.49
CA HIS A 168 -2.51 -10.43 0.79
C HIS A 168 -2.17 -9.23 1.69
N ILE A 169 -2.49 -8.00 1.31
CA ILE A 169 -2.24 -6.78 2.06
C ILE A 169 -3.48 -6.43 2.89
N GLU A 170 -3.36 -6.44 4.20
CA GLU A 170 -4.42 -6.00 5.11
C GLU A 170 -4.50 -4.48 5.17
N ASN A 171 -5.72 -4.00 5.41
CA ASN A 171 -6.02 -2.58 5.61
C ASN A 171 -5.49 -1.69 4.48
N TRP A 172 -5.71 -2.13 3.22
CA TRP A 172 -5.37 -1.29 2.07
C TRP A 172 -6.06 0.08 2.15
N TRP A 173 -7.20 0.13 2.79
CA TRP A 173 -7.86 1.33 3.32
C TRP A 173 -8.44 1.02 4.71
N GLY A 174 -8.70 2.08 5.50
CA GLY A 174 -9.16 1.97 6.88
C GLY A 174 -8.02 1.75 7.87
N ASN A 175 -8.38 1.44 9.09
CA ASN A 175 -7.54 1.24 10.27
C ASN A 175 -6.75 2.49 10.68
N ALA A 176 -5.72 2.89 9.98
CA ALA A 176 -4.88 4.05 10.29
C ALA A 176 -4.74 5.00 9.09
N TRP A 177 -4.47 6.28 9.37
CA TRP A 177 -4.02 7.22 8.36
C TRP A 177 -2.63 6.81 7.87
N GLU A 178 -2.44 6.78 6.57
CA GLU A 178 -1.19 6.42 5.93
C GLU A 178 -0.54 7.62 5.25
N ARG A 179 0.75 7.84 5.51
CA ARG A 179 1.55 8.78 4.72
C ARG A 179 2.07 8.10 3.47
N ILE A 180 1.88 8.75 2.33
CA ILE A 180 2.23 8.21 1.02
C ILE A 180 3.33 9.08 0.42
N ALA A 181 4.49 8.47 0.13
CA ALA A 181 5.57 9.14 -0.56
C ALA A 181 5.15 9.51 -2.00
N GLY A 182 5.47 10.72 -2.41
CA GLY A 182 5.08 11.24 -3.72
C GLY A 182 3.64 11.76 -3.78
N LEU A 183 2.95 11.89 -2.65
CA LEU A 183 1.66 12.57 -2.54
C LEU A 183 1.79 13.75 -1.58
N MET A 184 1.43 14.92 -2.01
CA MET A 184 1.54 16.15 -1.22
C MET A 184 0.32 17.04 -1.44
N TYR A 185 -0.13 17.67 -0.37
CA TYR A 185 -1.13 18.72 -0.42
C TYR A 185 -0.47 20.07 -0.09
N VAL A 186 -0.47 20.99 -1.05
CA VAL A 186 0.18 22.30 -0.91
C VAL A 186 -0.77 23.38 -1.39
N SER A 187 -1.11 24.32 -0.51
CA SER A 187 -1.91 25.51 -0.84
C SER A 187 -3.19 25.19 -1.64
N GLY A 188 -3.96 24.21 -1.19
CA GLY A 188 -5.22 23.83 -1.83
C GLY A 188 -5.07 22.87 -3.02
N THR A 189 -3.83 22.51 -3.40
CA THR A 189 -3.57 21.66 -4.57
C THR A 189 -2.96 20.32 -4.16
N ILE A 190 -3.49 19.23 -4.69
CA ILE A 190 -2.87 17.91 -4.62
C ILE A 190 -1.78 17.81 -5.68
N ARG A 191 -0.59 17.46 -5.26
CA ARG A 191 0.56 17.19 -6.14
C ARG A 191 0.99 15.75 -6.00
N THR A 192 1.26 15.10 -7.12
CA THR A 192 1.71 13.73 -7.16
C THR A 192 3.06 13.61 -7.86
N LYS A 193 3.90 12.70 -7.39
CA LYS A 193 5.15 12.31 -8.02
C LYS A 193 5.13 10.80 -8.21
N MET A 194 5.18 10.36 -9.47
CA MET A 194 5.01 8.95 -9.83
C MET A 194 6.30 8.15 -9.73
N SER A 195 7.46 8.79 -9.85
CA SER A 195 8.75 8.12 -9.87
C SER A 195 9.72 8.71 -8.83
N PRO A 196 10.66 7.92 -8.30
CA PRO A 196 11.69 8.38 -7.35
C PRO A 196 12.64 9.43 -7.98
N PRO A 197 13.38 10.21 -7.13
CA PRO A 197 13.31 10.19 -5.68
C PRO A 197 12.04 10.88 -5.15
N TYR A 198 11.51 10.38 -4.05
CA TYR A 198 10.34 10.96 -3.36
C TYR A 198 10.83 11.82 -2.18
N ASN A 199 11.24 13.04 -2.46
CA ASN A 199 11.77 13.98 -1.46
C ASN A 199 10.72 15.02 -1.16
#